data_de9ebbad6ea8f97ec1ac4a9dbdd9f5af
#
_entry.id   de9ebbad6ea8f97ec1ac4a9dbdd9f5af
#
_cell.length_a   1.000
_cell.length_b   1.000
_cell.length_c   1.000
_cell.angle_alpha   90.00
_cell.angle_beta   90.00
_cell.angle_gamma   90.00
#
_symmetry.space_group_name_H-M   'P 1'
#
loop_
_entity.id
_entity.type
_entity.pdbx_description
1 polymer ?
#
loop_
_entity_poly.entity_id
_entity_poly.type
_entity_poly.pdbx_seq_one_letter_code
_entity_poly.pdbx_strand_id
1 'polypeptide(L)'
;VLFLHLVMQRNFFIIAAVFIFLEIYIYQAIRTLTDNNWIKIGYCIISLAVYGFFAYEVSHFSRADRSMMRAQIMISLFLIFILPKVFIVLFLLIDDIFRTGSYLIGLTRPSKNFFPERRKFLSIMGLGLGGVLSALFIDGITFGKYRHKVRRVRMNFANLPKSFKGYKIVQISDVHSGSFADPEKLQHAIDLINEQNPDLVLFTGDMVNNVAEEFKPFIPLFSKIKAKDGKFAVLGNHDYADYVSWDSPEAKKKNLDTLIDYERQAGFDMLRNEHRIIEKNGEQLYILGVENWGLKPFPQFGRLDDALKGVPESAVKILMSHDPTHFDYVVKKHPANVHLTLSGHTHGMQFGLDLKNIKWSPVQYKYPKWADLYESEGKMLYVNRGFGVLGYPGRVGVLPEITLFELA
;
A
#
# COMPACT_ATOMS: atom_id res chain seq x y z
N VAL A 1 -3.02 7.73 -12.08
CA VAL A 1 -3.10 7.46 -13.54
C VAL A 1 -3.42 8.75 -14.30
N LEU A 2 -4.43 9.56 -13.94
CA LEU A 2 -4.74 10.81 -14.62
C LEU A 2 -3.57 11.81 -14.65
N PHE A 3 -2.88 11.97 -13.53
CA PHE A 3 -1.69 12.82 -13.44
C PHE A 3 -0.61 12.33 -14.42
N LEU A 4 -0.40 11.03 -14.50
CA LEU A 4 0.54 10.41 -15.43
C LEU A 4 0.12 10.67 -16.89
N HIS A 5 -1.16 10.54 -17.22
CA HIS A 5 -1.69 10.80 -18.55
C HIS A 5 -1.48 12.26 -18.98
N LEU A 6 -1.83 13.23 -18.12
CA LEU A 6 -1.63 14.66 -18.41
C LEU A 6 -0.15 15.04 -18.53
N VAL A 7 0.70 14.48 -17.66
CA VAL A 7 2.16 14.69 -17.71
C VAL A 7 2.74 14.08 -18.98
N MET A 8 2.30 12.89 -19.39
CA MET A 8 2.79 12.22 -20.60
C MET A 8 2.38 12.98 -21.87
N GLN A 9 1.14 13.45 -21.99
CA GLN A 9 0.74 14.23 -23.15
C GLN A 9 1.53 15.53 -23.29
N ARG A 10 1.69 16.27 -22.19
CA ARG A 10 2.39 17.56 -22.19
C ARG A 10 3.90 17.43 -22.42
N ASN A 11 4.50 16.34 -21.94
CA ASN A 11 5.95 16.16 -21.98
C ASN A 11 6.38 14.94 -22.83
N PHE A 12 5.55 14.54 -23.80
CA PHE A 12 5.77 13.33 -24.61
C PHE A 12 7.19 13.22 -25.16
N PHE A 13 7.70 14.28 -25.77
CA PHE A 13 9.04 14.27 -26.37
C PHE A 13 10.14 14.12 -25.33
N ILE A 14 9.99 14.72 -24.14
CA ILE A 14 10.98 14.58 -23.06
C ILE A 14 10.97 13.15 -22.52
N ILE A 15 9.80 12.57 -22.30
CA ILE A 15 9.63 11.21 -21.81
C ILE A 15 10.19 10.20 -22.83
N ALA A 16 9.89 10.40 -24.12
CA ALA A 16 10.41 9.58 -25.19
C ALA A 16 11.95 9.66 -25.27
N ALA A 17 12.52 10.85 -25.15
CA ALA A 17 13.97 11.04 -25.12
C ALA A 17 14.64 10.33 -23.94
N VAL A 18 14.02 10.41 -22.74
CA VAL A 18 14.51 9.68 -21.55
C VAL A 18 14.46 8.17 -21.78
N PHE A 19 13.38 7.63 -22.33
CA PHE A 19 13.30 6.18 -22.61
C PHE A 19 14.32 5.75 -23.65
N ILE A 20 14.49 6.51 -24.75
CA ILE A 20 15.52 6.22 -25.76
C ILE A 20 16.93 6.24 -25.12
N PHE A 21 17.20 7.22 -24.26
CA PHE A 21 18.47 7.30 -23.53
C PHE A 21 18.70 6.06 -22.66
N LEU A 22 17.70 5.62 -21.88
CA LEU A 22 17.78 4.39 -21.08
C LEU A 22 18.07 3.18 -21.97
N GLU A 23 17.37 3.04 -23.09
CA GLU A 23 17.55 1.91 -24.02
C GLU A 23 18.95 1.87 -24.64
N ILE A 24 19.49 3.02 -25.03
CA ILE A 24 20.85 3.10 -25.55
C ILE A 24 21.86 2.59 -24.51
N TYR A 25 21.75 3.00 -23.26
CA TYR A 25 22.63 2.57 -22.18
C TYR A 25 22.54 1.07 -21.90
N ILE A 26 21.32 0.53 -21.80
CA ILE A 26 21.12 -0.89 -21.55
C ILE A 26 21.59 -1.73 -22.73
N TYR A 27 21.30 -1.32 -23.97
CA TYR A 27 21.79 -2.00 -25.17
C TYR A 27 23.32 -2.02 -25.21
N GLN A 28 23.98 -0.92 -24.85
CA GLN A 28 25.44 -0.87 -24.76
C GLN A 28 26.00 -1.84 -23.69
N ALA A 29 25.33 -1.93 -22.54
CA ALA A 29 25.71 -2.88 -21.51
C ALA A 29 25.58 -4.32 -21.98
N ILE A 30 24.46 -4.67 -22.64
CA ILE A 30 24.24 -6.01 -23.22
C ILE A 30 25.30 -6.32 -24.28
N ARG A 31 25.56 -5.37 -25.18
CA ARG A 31 26.58 -5.52 -26.25
C ARG A 31 27.99 -5.73 -25.68
N THR A 32 28.27 -5.17 -24.50
CA THR A 32 29.56 -5.37 -23.83
C THR A 32 29.73 -6.79 -23.30
N LEU A 33 28.61 -7.49 -23.01
CA LEU A 33 28.64 -8.81 -22.37
C LEU A 33 28.43 -9.97 -23.34
N THR A 34 27.82 -9.73 -24.51
CA THR A 34 27.54 -10.82 -25.48
C THR A 34 27.61 -10.37 -26.92
N ASP A 35 28.18 -11.23 -27.74
CA ASP A 35 28.20 -11.08 -29.21
C ASP A 35 26.97 -11.73 -29.85
N ASN A 36 26.16 -12.48 -29.09
CA ASN A 36 25.00 -13.17 -29.64
C ASN A 36 23.92 -12.16 -30.08
N ASN A 37 23.70 -12.08 -31.38
CA ASN A 37 22.72 -11.17 -31.97
C ASN A 37 21.28 -11.52 -31.60
N TRP A 38 20.93 -12.77 -31.32
CA TRP A 38 19.59 -13.16 -30.91
C TRP A 38 19.20 -12.58 -29.53
N ILE A 39 20.17 -12.50 -28.61
CA ILE A 39 19.95 -11.84 -27.31
C ILE A 39 19.68 -10.34 -27.50
N LYS A 40 20.47 -9.67 -28.35
CA LYS A 40 20.33 -8.24 -28.67
C LYS A 40 18.98 -7.94 -29.34
N ILE A 41 18.60 -8.75 -30.33
CA ILE A 41 17.33 -8.63 -31.06
C ILE A 41 16.16 -8.90 -30.11
N GLY A 42 16.21 -9.97 -29.31
CA GLY A 42 15.18 -10.30 -28.33
C GLY A 42 14.96 -9.17 -27.33
N TYR A 43 16.05 -8.56 -26.84
CA TYR A 43 15.95 -7.38 -25.97
C TYR A 43 15.22 -6.22 -26.65
N CYS A 44 15.58 -5.88 -27.89
CA CYS A 44 14.94 -4.80 -28.66
C CYS A 44 13.44 -5.07 -28.88
N ILE A 45 13.08 -6.31 -29.22
CA ILE A 45 11.67 -6.70 -29.43
C ILE A 45 10.86 -6.55 -28.13
N ILE A 46 11.40 -7.03 -27.00
CA ILE A 46 10.73 -6.91 -25.70
C ILE A 46 10.58 -5.44 -25.33
N SER A 47 11.63 -4.63 -25.48
CA SER A 47 11.56 -3.20 -25.19
C SER A 47 10.49 -2.50 -26.03
N LEU A 48 10.47 -2.78 -27.35
CA LEU A 48 9.48 -2.20 -28.25
C LEU A 48 8.04 -2.62 -27.89
N ALA A 49 7.84 -3.89 -27.53
CA ALA A 49 6.54 -4.40 -27.12
C ALA A 49 6.04 -3.70 -25.84
N VAL A 50 6.91 -3.55 -24.83
CA VAL A 50 6.56 -2.87 -23.57
C VAL A 50 6.21 -1.39 -23.81
N TYR A 51 7.03 -0.65 -24.55
CA TYR A 51 6.75 0.76 -24.84
C TYR A 51 5.53 0.94 -25.76
N GLY A 52 5.35 0.04 -26.73
CA GLY A 52 4.15 0.03 -27.59
C GLY A 52 2.89 -0.20 -26.79
N PHE A 53 2.92 -1.10 -25.80
CA PHE A 53 1.81 -1.31 -24.87
C PHE A 53 1.55 -0.06 -24.03
N PHE A 54 2.58 0.60 -23.49
CA PHE A 54 2.40 1.86 -22.75
C PHE A 54 1.77 2.95 -23.61
N ALA A 55 2.24 3.13 -24.84
CA ALA A 55 1.69 4.12 -25.76
C ALA A 55 0.22 3.83 -26.08
N TYR A 56 -0.13 2.56 -26.28
CA TYR A 56 -1.51 2.11 -26.49
C TYR A 56 -2.39 2.43 -25.26
N GLU A 57 -1.98 2.03 -24.06
CA GLU A 57 -2.75 2.25 -22.83
C GLU A 57 -2.95 3.74 -22.51
N VAL A 58 -1.92 4.56 -22.75
CA VAL A 58 -2.01 6.02 -22.54
C VAL A 58 -3.01 6.64 -23.53
N SER A 59 -3.01 6.20 -24.80
CA SER A 59 -3.92 6.73 -25.83
C SER A 59 -5.38 6.31 -25.61
N HIS A 60 -5.63 5.19 -24.94
CA HIS A 60 -6.96 4.63 -24.68
C HIS A 60 -7.41 4.78 -23.22
N PHE A 61 -6.70 5.57 -22.43
CA PHE A 61 -7.07 5.77 -21.04
C PHE A 61 -8.41 6.48 -20.90
N SER A 62 -9.32 5.88 -20.13
CA SER A 62 -10.64 6.45 -19.82
C SER A 62 -10.92 6.34 -18.31
N ARG A 63 -11.45 7.42 -17.72
CA ARG A 63 -11.98 7.40 -16.34
C ARG A 63 -13.26 6.61 -16.18
N ALA A 64 -13.94 6.29 -17.27
CA ALA A 64 -15.12 5.44 -17.27
C ALA A 64 -14.76 3.96 -17.00
N ASP A 65 -13.50 3.58 -17.24
CA ASP A 65 -13.03 2.23 -16.85
C ASP A 65 -12.90 2.15 -15.33
N ARG A 66 -13.81 1.41 -14.72
CA ARG A 66 -13.87 1.19 -13.26
C ARG A 66 -12.90 0.11 -12.79
N SER A 67 -12.31 -0.65 -13.70
CA SER A 67 -11.33 -1.70 -13.37
C SER A 67 -9.93 -1.12 -13.17
N MET A 68 -9.30 -1.52 -12.07
CA MET A 68 -7.89 -1.18 -11.81
C MET A 68 -6.91 -2.07 -12.59
N MET A 69 -7.36 -3.11 -13.26
CA MET A 69 -6.47 -4.14 -13.86
C MET A 69 -5.50 -3.55 -14.87
N ARG A 70 -5.95 -2.67 -15.78
CA ARG A 70 -5.09 -2.01 -16.78
C ARG A 70 -4.01 -1.15 -16.12
N ALA A 71 -4.40 -0.36 -15.12
CA ALA A 71 -3.48 0.46 -14.34
C ALA A 71 -2.45 -0.41 -13.59
N GLN A 72 -2.89 -1.53 -13.01
CA GLN A 72 -2.00 -2.48 -12.32
C GLN A 72 -0.98 -3.12 -13.28
N ILE A 73 -1.40 -3.50 -14.49
CA ILE A 73 -0.49 -4.04 -15.51
C ILE A 73 0.55 -2.97 -15.90
N MET A 74 0.13 -1.73 -16.16
CA MET A 74 1.05 -0.63 -16.49
C MET A 74 2.07 -0.39 -15.36
N ILE A 75 1.61 -0.28 -14.12
CA ILE A 75 2.49 -0.08 -12.96
C ILE A 75 3.44 -1.26 -12.79
N SER A 76 2.96 -2.49 -12.97
CA SER A 76 3.78 -3.69 -12.89
C SER A 76 4.90 -3.69 -13.94
N LEU A 77 4.57 -3.42 -15.19
CA LEU A 77 5.56 -3.34 -16.27
C LEU A 77 6.56 -2.21 -16.03
N PHE A 78 6.11 -1.05 -15.52
CA PHE A 78 7.00 0.03 -15.14
C PHE A 78 8.01 -0.43 -14.07
N LEU A 79 7.54 -1.04 -12.99
CA LEU A 79 8.37 -1.47 -11.87
C LEU A 79 9.29 -2.65 -12.23
N ILE A 80 8.81 -3.60 -13.06
CA ILE A 80 9.59 -4.78 -13.43
C ILE A 80 10.61 -4.46 -14.53
N PHE A 81 10.27 -3.58 -15.47
CA PHE A 81 11.04 -3.41 -16.70
C PHE A 81 11.73 -2.04 -16.81
N ILE A 82 11.09 -0.94 -16.42
CA ILE A 82 11.64 0.42 -16.60
C ILE A 82 12.46 0.84 -15.40
N LEU A 83 11.94 0.67 -14.19
CA LEU A 83 12.64 1.10 -12.96
C LEU A 83 14.01 0.43 -12.80
N PRO A 84 14.21 -0.88 -13.02
CA PRO A 84 15.54 -1.50 -12.98
C PRO A 84 16.51 -0.89 -13.95
N LYS A 85 16.07 -0.49 -15.16
CA LYS A 85 16.92 0.18 -16.16
C LYS A 85 17.46 1.52 -15.64
N VAL A 86 16.65 2.27 -14.90
CA VAL A 86 17.12 3.54 -14.30
C VAL A 86 18.30 3.27 -13.37
N PHE A 87 18.21 2.26 -12.50
CA PHE A 87 19.31 1.89 -11.59
C PHE A 87 20.55 1.43 -12.38
N ILE A 88 20.39 0.59 -13.39
CA ILE A 88 21.51 0.13 -14.23
C ILE A 88 22.20 1.34 -14.88
N VAL A 89 21.42 2.26 -15.45
CA VAL A 89 21.96 3.43 -16.14
C VAL A 89 22.72 4.34 -15.15
N LEU A 90 22.23 4.53 -13.93
CA LEU A 90 22.95 5.30 -12.90
C LEU A 90 24.33 4.72 -12.63
N PHE A 91 24.46 3.39 -12.50
CA PHE A 91 25.77 2.74 -12.35
C PHE A 91 26.70 2.98 -13.54
N LEU A 92 26.19 2.85 -14.76
CA LEU A 92 26.97 3.02 -15.99
C LEU A 92 27.35 4.50 -16.22
N LEU A 93 26.45 5.43 -15.87
CA LEU A 93 26.65 6.86 -16.02
C LEU A 93 27.78 7.36 -15.09
N ILE A 94 27.86 6.83 -13.87
CA ILE A 94 28.98 7.14 -12.96
C ILE A 94 30.31 6.77 -13.63
N ASP A 95 30.40 5.60 -14.28
CA ASP A 95 31.60 5.20 -15.01
C ASP A 95 31.94 6.17 -16.16
N ASP A 96 30.93 6.57 -16.93
CA ASP A 96 31.13 7.48 -18.06
C ASP A 96 31.58 8.88 -17.59
N ILE A 97 31.05 9.36 -16.47
CA ILE A 97 31.51 10.63 -15.83
C ILE A 97 32.97 10.53 -15.44
N PHE A 98 33.39 9.42 -14.78
CA PHE A 98 34.79 9.21 -14.42
C PHE A 98 35.71 9.11 -15.64
N ARG A 99 35.26 8.41 -16.71
CA ARG A 99 36.01 8.28 -17.97
C ARG A 99 36.19 9.63 -18.68
N THR A 100 35.11 10.40 -18.75
CA THR A 100 35.13 11.74 -19.36
C THR A 100 36.03 12.67 -18.59
N GLY A 101 35.93 12.68 -17.24
CA GLY A 101 36.83 13.45 -16.39
C GLY A 101 38.29 13.05 -16.57
N SER A 102 38.59 11.76 -16.58
CA SER A 102 39.95 11.26 -16.81
C SER A 102 40.48 11.61 -18.21
N TYR A 103 39.62 11.58 -19.22
CA TYR A 103 39.98 11.99 -20.59
C TYR A 103 40.31 13.48 -20.66
N LEU A 104 39.48 14.33 -20.05
CA LEU A 104 39.71 15.78 -20.01
C LEU A 104 40.98 16.13 -19.24
N ILE A 105 41.30 15.47 -18.13
CA ILE A 105 42.55 15.59 -17.42
C ILE A 105 43.73 15.07 -18.26
N GLY A 106 43.53 13.97 -19.01
CA GLY A 106 44.51 13.35 -19.91
C GLY A 106 44.89 14.23 -21.11
N LEU A 107 44.02 15.17 -21.51
CA LEU A 107 44.40 16.21 -22.52
C LEU A 107 45.52 17.13 -22.00
N THR A 108 45.64 17.24 -20.68
CA THR A 108 46.72 18.03 -20.06
C THR A 108 47.91 17.17 -19.59
N ARG A 109 47.73 15.85 -19.48
CA ARG A 109 48.75 14.86 -19.08
C ARG A 109 48.51 13.54 -19.78
N PRO A 110 49.42 13.04 -20.65
CA PRO A 110 49.20 11.80 -21.36
C PRO A 110 49.13 10.60 -20.40
N SER A 111 47.92 10.08 -20.14
CA SER A 111 47.71 8.84 -19.43
C SER A 111 46.98 7.84 -20.28
N LYS A 112 47.58 6.61 -20.42
CA LYS A 112 47.05 5.51 -21.24
C LYS A 112 46.13 4.57 -20.46
N ASN A 113 45.27 5.09 -19.56
CA ASN A 113 44.44 4.20 -18.73
C ASN A 113 43.02 4.04 -19.27
N PHE A 114 42.89 3.24 -20.33
CA PHE A 114 41.64 2.67 -20.75
C PHE A 114 41.47 1.28 -20.09
N PHE A 115 40.48 1.09 -19.23
CA PHE A 115 40.19 -0.21 -18.57
C PHE A 115 38.88 -0.79 -19.10
N PRO A 116 38.87 -1.56 -20.20
CA PRO A 116 37.68 -2.20 -20.75
C PRO A 116 37.05 -3.20 -19.76
N GLU A 117 37.85 -3.85 -18.94
CA GLU A 117 37.43 -4.78 -17.89
C GLU A 117 36.51 -4.10 -16.85
N ARG A 118 36.74 -2.84 -16.51
CA ARG A 118 35.91 -2.09 -15.58
C ARG A 118 34.51 -1.87 -16.15
N ARG A 119 34.38 -1.54 -17.44
CA ARG A 119 33.06 -1.37 -18.09
C ARG A 119 32.28 -2.68 -18.11
N LYS A 120 32.95 -3.79 -18.40
CA LYS A 120 32.38 -5.13 -18.38
C LYS A 120 31.89 -5.49 -16.96
N PHE A 121 32.73 -5.27 -15.96
CA PHE A 121 32.37 -5.50 -14.55
C PHE A 121 31.14 -4.69 -14.13
N LEU A 122 31.11 -3.37 -14.41
CA LEU A 122 29.96 -2.51 -14.06
C LEU A 122 28.70 -2.89 -14.84
N SER A 123 28.81 -3.36 -16.09
CA SER A 123 27.69 -3.89 -16.85
C SER A 123 27.12 -5.16 -16.21
N ILE A 124 27.98 -6.09 -15.78
CA ILE A 124 27.56 -7.30 -15.05
C ILE A 124 26.83 -6.92 -13.74
N MET A 125 27.45 -6.05 -12.95
CA MET A 125 26.87 -5.64 -11.68
C MET A 125 25.54 -4.91 -11.86
N GLY A 126 25.47 -3.96 -12.80
CA GLY A 126 24.27 -3.19 -13.08
C GLY A 126 23.12 -4.10 -13.57
N LEU A 127 23.38 -4.93 -14.58
CA LEU A 127 22.38 -5.86 -15.12
C LEU A 127 21.98 -6.92 -14.07
N GLY A 128 22.91 -7.41 -13.27
CA GLY A 128 22.65 -8.35 -12.18
C GLY A 128 21.72 -7.74 -11.12
N LEU A 129 22.04 -6.53 -10.61
CA LEU A 129 21.21 -5.81 -9.66
C LEU A 129 19.83 -5.45 -10.23
N GLY A 130 19.79 -5.01 -11.50
CA GLY A 130 18.51 -4.77 -12.18
C GLY A 130 17.67 -6.03 -12.31
N GLY A 131 18.29 -7.17 -12.63
CA GLY A 131 17.63 -8.47 -12.69
C GLY A 131 17.08 -8.91 -11.34
N VAL A 132 17.84 -8.73 -10.26
CA VAL A 132 17.38 -8.99 -8.89
C VAL A 132 16.17 -8.11 -8.53
N LEU A 133 16.23 -6.82 -8.84
CA LEU A 133 15.11 -5.91 -8.58
C LEU A 133 13.85 -6.32 -9.35
N SER A 134 13.99 -6.67 -10.64
CA SER A 134 12.87 -7.20 -11.44
C SER A 134 12.28 -8.48 -10.83
N ALA A 135 13.14 -9.41 -10.40
CA ALA A 135 12.71 -10.66 -9.75
C ALA A 135 11.96 -10.41 -8.44
N LEU A 136 12.41 -9.44 -7.63
CA LEU A 136 11.70 -9.04 -6.40
C LEU A 136 10.31 -8.48 -6.69
N PHE A 137 10.14 -7.69 -7.75
CA PHE A 137 8.81 -7.20 -8.14
C PHE A 137 7.91 -8.32 -8.66
N ILE A 138 8.45 -9.26 -9.42
CA ILE A 138 7.70 -10.45 -9.88
C ILE A 138 7.29 -11.31 -8.67
N ASP A 139 8.21 -11.61 -7.74
CA ASP A 139 7.89 -12.33 -6.51
C ASP A 139 6.81 -11.60 -5.69
N GLY A 140 6.92 -10.27 -5.59
CA GLY A 140 5.92 -9.43 -4.91
C GLY A 140 4.50 -9.60 -5.46
N ILE A 141 4.35 -9.70 -6.80
CA ILE A 141 3.07 -9.90 -7.48
C ILE A 141 2.54 -11.32 -7.30
N THR A 142 3.42 -12.31 -7.43
CA THR A 142 3.02 -13.73 -7.48
C THR A 142 2.78 -14.30 -6.09
N PHE A 143 3.64 -13.98 -5.14
CA PHE A 143 3.66 -14.56 -3.79
C PHE A 143 3.60 -13.52 -2.69
N GLY A 144 4.30 -12.39 -2.83
CA GLY A 144 4.49 -11.40 -1.77
C GLY A 144 3.18 -10.87 -1.20
N LYS A 145 2.20 -10.61 -2.04
CA LYS A 145 0.86 -10.11 -1.64
C LYS A 145 0.00 -11.13 -0.85
N TYR A 146 0.40 -12.40 -0.81
CA TYR A 146 -0.28 -13.46 -0.06
C TYR A 146 0.49 -13.90 1.19
N ARG A 147 1.69 -13.36 1.44
CA ARG A 147 2.52 -13.68 2.61
C ARG A 147 2.12 -12.84 3.82
N HIS A 148 0.88 -12.96 4.26
CA HIS A 148 0.37 -12.24 5.43
C HIS A 148 1.20 -12.56 6.67
N LYS A 149 1.53 -11.53 7.45
CA LYS A 149 2.24 -11.66 8.72
C LYS A 149 1.34 -11.24 9.87
N VAL A 150 1.28 -12.07 10.90
CA VAL A 150 0.66 -11.72 12.17
C VAL A 150 1.66 -10.94 13.02
N ARG A 151 1.33 -9.66 13.31
CA ARG A 151 2.10 -8.83 14.23
C ARG A 151 1.40 -8.79 15.57
N ARG A 152 2.14 -9.11 16.65
CA ARG A 152 1.60 -9.14 18.01
C ARG A 152 2.05 -7.88 18.74
N VAL A 153 1.09 -7.16 19.31
CA VAL A 153 1.30 -5.90 20.03
C VAL A 153 0.62 -6.01 21.38
N ARG A 154 1.38 -5.87 22.45
CA ARG A 154 0.84 -5.81 23.81
C ARG A 154 0.52 -4.35 24.15
N MET A 155 -0.73 -4.09 24.55
CA MET A 155 -1.21 -2.75 24.85
C MET A 155 -1.47 -2.63 26.35
N ASN A 156 -0.80 -1.69 26.98
CA ASN A 156 -0.98 -1.40 28.41
C ASN A 156 -1.76 -0.10 28.56
N PHE A 157 -2.95 -0.18 29.18
CA PHE A 157 -3.73 0.99 29.56
C PHE A 157 -3.84 1.06 31.08
N ALA A 158 -3.47 2.19 31.68
CA ALA A 158 -3.44 2.33 33.14
C ALA A 158 -4.83 2.09 33.80
N ASN A 159 -5.89 2.42 33.07
CA ASN A 159 -7.29 2.29 33.52
C ASN A 159 -8.03 1.14 32.81
N LEU A 160 -7.30 0.13 32.25
CA LEU A 160 -7.95 -1.02 31.64
C LEU A 160 -8.80 -1.77 32.68
N PRO A 161 -10.10 -1.98 32.41
CA PRO A 161 -10.93 -2.76 33.29
C PRO A 161 -10.42 -4.20 33.39
N LYS A 162 -10.49 -4.78 34.57
CA LYS A 162 -9.88 -6.10 34.88
C LYS A 162 -10.37 -7.23 34.01
N SER A 163 -11.64 -7.19 33.60
CA SER A 163 -12.27 -8.18 32.73
C SER A 163 -11.69 -8.20 31.32
N PHE A 164 -10.99 -7.13 30.91
CA PHE A 164 -10.39 -7.01 29.59
C PHE A 164 -8.88 -7.36 29.58
N LYS A 165 -8.30 -7.80 30.68
CA LYS A 165 -6.92 -8.32 30.67
C LYS A 165 -6.84 -9.58 29.83
N GLY A 166 -5.90 -9.61 28.88
CA GLY A 166 -5.75 -10.68 27.90
C GLY A 166 -6.78 -10.66 26.78
N TYR A 167 -7.60 -9.58 26.67
CA TYR A 167 -8.56 -9.42 25.58
C TYR A 167 -7.84 -9.24 24.25
N LYS A 168 -8.26 -10.02 23.23
CA LYS A 168 -7.59 -10.10 21.94
C LYS A 168 -8.38 -9.35 20.87
N ILE A 169 -7.78 -8.35 20.29
CA ILE A 169 -8.33 -7.59 19.18
C ILE A 169 -7.48 -7.82 17.96
N VAL A 170 -8.08 -8.28 16.87
CA VAL A 170 -7.40 -8.34 15.57
C VAL A 170 -7.80 -7.12 14.75
N GLN A 171 -6.82 -6.39 14.26
CA GLN A 171 -7.00 -5.36 13.24
C GLN A 171 -6.61 -5.89 11.87
N ILE A 172 -7.46 -5.66 10.88
CA ILE A 172 -7.18 -5.72 9.44
C ILE A 172 -7.57 -4.40 8.80
N SER A 173 -6.96 -4.05 7.68
CA SER A 173 -7.18 -2.80 6.96
C SER A 173 -6.86 -2.95 5.49
N ASP A 174 -7.42 -2.09 4.64
CA ASP A 174 -6.95 -1.94 3.25
C ASP A 174 -6.97 -3.28 2.48
N VAL A 175 -8.11 -3.90 2.37
CA VAL A 175 -8.28 -5.17 1.66
C VAL A 175 -8.14 -4.99 0.16
N HIS A 176 -8.74 -3.91 -0.38
CA HIS A 176 -8.70 -3.62 -1.82
C HIS A 176 -9.05 -4.84 -2.67
N SER A 177 -10.22 -5.42 -2.42
CA SER A 177 -10.69 -6.69 -2.99
C SER A 177 -10.60 -6.73 -4.52
N GLY A 178 -10.82 -5.61 -5.21
CA GLY A 178 -10.65 -5.50 -6.66
C GLY A 178 -9.23 -5.73 -7.19
N SER A 179 -8.25 -5.89 -6.30
CA SER A 179 -6.86 -6.22 -6.67
C SER A 179 -6.56 -7.73 -6.65
N PHE A 180 -7.54 -8.55 -6.27
CA PHE A 180 -7.40 -10.00 -6.22
C PHE A 180 -8.36 -10.66 -7.21
N ALA A 181 -7.83 -11.52 -8.08
CA ALA A 181 -8.63 -12.25 -9.05
C ALA A 181 -9.32 -13.49 -8.45
N ASP A 182 -8.81 -14.01 -7.34
CA ASP A 182 -9.20 -15.29 -6.77
C ASP A 182 -9.32 -15.18 -5.24
N PRO A 183 -10.57 -15.21 -4.70
CA PRO A 183 -10.79 -15.17 -3.26
C PRO A 183 -10.15 -16.33 -2.49
N GLU A 184 -10.05 -17.52 -3.10
CA GLU A 184 -9.54 -18.71 -2.41
C GLU A 184 -8.07 -18.56 -1.99
N LYS A 185 -7.30 -17.78 -2.74
CA LYS A 185 -5.90 -17.49 -2.40
C LYS A 185 -5.73 -16.70 -1.11
N LEU A 186 -6.81 -16.08 -0.61
CA LEU A 186 -6.83 -15.38 0.67
C LEU A 186 -7.30 -16.26 1.83
N GLN A 187 -7.72 -17.52 1.58
CA GLN A 187 -8.18 -18.43 2.65
C GLN A 187 -7.15 -18.56 3.77
N HIS A 188 -5.88 -18.72 3.42
CA HIS A 188 -4.81 -18.80 4.42
C HIS A 188 -4.74 -17.57 5.34
N ALA A 189 -5.01 -16.37 4.81
CA ALA A 189 -5.03 -15.16 5.64
C ALA A 189 -6.22 -15.14 6.60
N ILE A 190 -7.38 -15.64 6.18
CA ILE A 190 -8.55 -15.81 7.05
C ILE A 190 -8.27 -16.85 8.14
N ASP A 191 -7.59 -17.94 7.79
CA ASP A 191 -7.20 -18.97 8.76
C ASP A 191 -6.23 -18.39 9.81
N LEU A 192 -5.24 -17.58 9.38
CA LEU A 192 -4.33 -16.88 10.28
C LEU A 192 -5.06 -15.93 11.26
N ILE A 193 -6.13 -15.23 10.81
CA ILE A 193 -6.97 -14.42 11.69
C ILE A 193 -7.64 -15.30 12.73
N ASN A 194 -8.29 -16.38 12.28
CA ASN A 194 -9.04 -17.28 13.16
C ASN A 194 -8.15 -18.05 14.17
N GLU A 195 -6.92 -18.39 13.78
CA GLU A 195 -5.92 -19.00 14.67
C GLU A 195 -5.55 -18.11 15.86
N GLN A 196 -5.70 -16.79 15.76
CA GLN A 196 -5.45 -15.90 16.88
C GLN A 196 -6.57 -15.98 17.95
N ASN A 197 -7.71 -16.61 17.65
CA ASN A 197 -8.88 -16.69 18.52
C ASN A 197 -9.28 -15.31 19.02
N PRO A 198 -9.57 -14.33 18.16
CA PRO A 198 -9.87 -12.96 18.56
C PRO A 198 -11.17 -12.89 19.34
N ASP A 199 -11.19 -12.04 20.35
CA ASP A 199 -12.43 -11.63 21.00
C ASP A 199 -13.17 -10.63 20.09
N LEU A 200 -12.44 -9.73 19.43
CA LEU A 200 -12.97 -8.70 18.54
C LEU A 200 -12.14 -8.60 17.26
N VAL A 201 -12.78 -8.31 16.11
CA VAL A 201 -12.11 -7.97 14.85
C VAL A 201 -12.51 -6.56 14.44
N LEU A 202 -11.51 -5.71 14.14
CA LEU A 202 -11.67 -4.34 13.71
C LEU A 202 -11.11 -4.16 12.31
N PHE A 203 -11.97 -3.72 11.38
CA PHE A 203 -11.60 -3.39 10.01
C PHE A 203 -11.52 -1.87 9.82
N THR A 204 -10.36 -1.36 9.49
CA THR A 204 -10.10 0.09 9.47
C THR A 204 -10.21 0.71 8.07
N GLY A 205 -11.07 0.17 7.20
CA GLY A 205 -11.46 0.77 5.92
C GLY A 205 -10.68 0.32 4.69
N ASP A 206 -11.11 0.79 3.53
CA ASP A 206 -10.64 0.45 2.20
C ASP A 206 -10.87 -1.03 1.85
N MET A 207 -12.14 -1.43 1.82
CA MET A 207 -12.56 -2.77 1.40
C MET A 207 -12.39 -2.97 -0.11
N VAL A 208 -12.65 -1.93 -0.89
CA VAL A 208 -12.63 -1.95 -2.37
C VAL A 208 -11.60 -0.97 -2.95
N ASN A 209 -11.30 -1.11 -4.25
CA ASN A 209 -10.52 -0.09 -4.97
C ASN A 209 -11.39 1.08 -5.42
N ASN A 210 -12.54 0.77 -6.03
CA ASN A 210 -13.41 1.74 -6.68
C ASN A 210 -14.91 1.49 -6.50
N VAL A 211 -15.38 0.23 -6.57
CA VAL A 211 -16.80 -0.07 -6.61
C VAL A 211 -17.17 -1.27 -5.72
N ALA A 212 -18.38 -1.24 -5.17
CA ALA A 212 -18.89 -2.25 -4.25
C ALA A 212 -18.81 -3.69 -4.82
N GLU A 213 -19.09 -3.85 -6.12
CA GLU A 213 -19.11 -5.16 -6.78
C GLU A 213 -17.75 -5.90 -6.70
N GLU A 214 -16.65 -5.19 -6.45
CA GLU A 214 -15.33 -5.79 -6.25
C GLU A 214 -15.29 -6.69 -5.01
N PHE A 215 -16.06 -6.35 -3.97
CA PHE A 215 -16.10 -7.14 -2.73
C PHE A 215 -17.07 -8.31 -2.77
N LYS A 216 -18.06 -8.28 -3.63
CA LYS A 216 -19.12 -9.32 -3.70
C LYS A 216 -18.60 -10.75 -3.75
N PRO A 217 -17.58 -11.11 -4.56
CA PRO A 217 -17.01 -12.47 -4.59
C PRO A 217 -16.33 -12.89 -3.28
N PHE A 218 -15.95 -11.92 -2.44
CA PHE A 218 -15.20 -12.13 -1.19
C PHE A 218 -16.11 -12.26 0.04
N ILE A 219 -17.40 -11.94 -0.06
CA ILE A 219 -18.36 -12.03 1.06
C ILE A 219 -18.32 -13.42 1.73
N PRO A 220 -18.40 -14.56 0.99
CA PRO A 220 -18.37 -15.89 1.62
C PRO A 220 -17.04 -16.20 2.33
N LEU A 221 -15.93 -15.59 1.88
CA LEU A 221 -14.65 -15.78 2.49
C LEU A 221 -14.53 -14.98 3.80
N PHE A 222 -14.86 -13.68 3.77
CA PHE A 222 -14.78 -12.81 4.93
C PHE A 222 -15.83 -13.13 6.01
N SER A 223 -16.95 -13.75 5.63
CA SER A 223 -17.93 -14.27 6.60
C SER A 223 -17.37 -15.41 7.48
N LYS A 224 -16.29 -16.09 7.05
CA LYS A 224 -15.61 -17.14 7.85
C LYS A 224 -14.76 -16.58 8.97
N ILE A 225 -14.50 -15.28 9.02
CA ILE A 225 -13.77 -14.62 10.13
C ILE A 225 -14.63 -14.74 11.39
N LYS A 226 -14.02 -15.29 12.45
CA LYS A 226 -14.67 -15.54 13.74
C LYS A 226 -14.16 -14.53 14.77
N ALA A 227 -15.08 -13.96 15.54
CA ALA A 227 -14.78 -13.13 16.70
C ALA A 227 -15.91 -13.31 17.71
N LYS A 228 -15.59 -13.37 19.03
CA LYS A 228 -16.59 -13.67 20.08
C LYS A 228 -17.57 -12.53 20.26
N ASP A 229 -17.05 -11.30 20.27
CA ASP A 229 -17.81 -10.08 20.61
C ASP A 229 -18.11 -9.25 19.34
N GLY A 230 -17.85 -9.81 18.16
CA GLY A 230 -18.26 -9.24 16.87
C GLY A 230 -17.12 -8.73 15.99
N LYS A 231 -17.52 -8.20 14.84
CA LYS A 231 -16.64 -7.61 13.83
C LYS A 231 -17.15 -6.20 13.53
N PHE A 232 -16.31 -5.18 13.71
CA PHE A 232 -16.67 -3.79 13.41
C PHE A 232 -15.83 -3.26 12.26
N ALA A 233 -16.41 -2.36 11.47
CA ALA A 233 -15.77 -1.73 10.32
C ALA A 233 -15.96 -0.21 10.33
N VAL A 234 -15.05 0.50 9.67
CA VAL A 234 -15.22 1.90 9.28
C VAL A 234 -14.87 2.03 7.79
N LEU A 235 -15.29 3.13 7.18
CA LEU A 235 -15.00 3.42 5.78
C LEU A 235 -13.63 4.07 5.61
N GLY A 236 -12.87 3.66 4.59
CA GLY A 236 -11.69 4.35 4.10
C GLY A 236 -12.01 5.26 2.90
N ASN A 237 -11.00 5.91 2.34
CA ASN A 237 -11.21 6.86 1.25
C ASN A 237 -11.61 6.20 -0.07
N HIS A 238 -11.21 4.96 -0.32
CA HIS A 238 -11.60 4.22 -1.53
C HIS A 238 -13.05 3.77 -1.51
N ASP A 239 -13.62 3.52 -0.33
CA ASP A 239 -14.99 3.05 -0.18
C ASP A 239 -16.04 4.05 -0.67
N TYR A 240 -15.69 5.36 -0.72
CA TYR A 240 -16.57 6.40 -1.28
C TYR A 240 -16.59 6.46 -2.80
N ALA A 241 -15.76 5.67 -3.49
CA ALA A 241 -15.73 5.57 -4.95
C ALA A 241 -15.49 6.91 -5.68
N ASP A 242 -14.60 7.75 -5.12
CA ASP A 242 -14.26 9.08 -5.67
C ASP A 242 -13.30 9.02 -6.86
N TYR A 243 -12.72 7.86 -7.15
CA TYR A 243 -11.66 7.70 -8.16
C TYR A 243 -12.17 7.30 -9.54
N VAL A 244 -13.47 7.07 -9.68
CA VAL A 244 -14.15 6.72 -10.93
C VAL A 244 -15.28 7.71 -11.23
N SER A 245 -15.71 7.76 -12.51
CA SER A 245 -16.84 8.59 -12.91
C SER A 245 -18.16 7.89 -12.64
N TRP A 246 -19.17 8.65 -12.25
CA TRP A 246 -20.53 8.19 -11.97
C TRP A 246 -21.53 8.92 -12.84
N ASP A 247 -22.57 8.22 -13.27
CA ASP A 247 -23.64 8.77 -14.10
C ASP A 247 -24.47 9.81 -13.31
N SER A 248 -24.57 9.63 -11.99
CA SER A 248 -25.23 10.58 -11.09
C SER A 248 -24.72 10.45 -9.63
N PRO A 249 -24.95 11.47 -8.79
CA PRO A 249 -24.67 11.39 -7.34
C PRO A 249 -25.42 10.25 -6.67
N GLU A 250 -26.67 9.94 -7.12
CA GLU A 250 -27.51 8.88 -6.60
C GLU A 250 -26.90 7.50 -6.90
N ALA A 251 -26.35 7.31 -8.11
CA ALA A 251 -25.66 6.09 -8.50
C ALA A 251 -24.42 5.85 -7.61
N LYS A 252 -23.64 6.91 -7.34
CA LYS A 252 -22.51 6.85 -6.41
C LYS A 252 -22.94 6.52 -5.00
N LYS A 253 -23.99 7.18 -4.49
CA LYS A 253 -24.55 6.89 -3.16
C LYS A 253 -25.02 5.45 -3.06
N LYS A 254 -25.73 4.95 -4.07
CA LYS A 254 -26.18 3.55 -4.13
C LYS A 254 -25.03 2.56 -4.08
N ASN A 255 -23.89 2.88 -4.72
CA ASN A 255 -22.69 2.06 -4.65
C ASN A 255 -22.16 1.97 -3.20
N LEU A 256 -22.08 3.09 -2.48
CA LEU A 256 -21.65 3.10 -1.08
C LEU A 256 -22.62 2.31 -0.20
N ASP A 257 -23.92 2.51 -0.36
CA ASP A 257 -24.95 1.78 0.39
C ASP A 257 -24.85 0.26 0.12
N THR A 258 -24.55 -0.13 -1.13
CA THR A 258 -24.34 -1.52 -1.54
C THR A 258 -23.07 -2.11 -0.88
N LEU A 259 -21.97 -1.35 -0.82
CA LEU A 259 -20.75 -1.80 -0.15
C LEU A 259 -21.00 -2.06 1.33
N ILE A 260 -21.65 -1.13 2.02
CA ILE A 260 -22.01 -1.28 3.45
C ILE A 260 -22.87 -2.52 3.67
N ASP A 261 -23.81 -2.80 2.76
CA ASP A 261 -24.63 -4.01 2.82
C ASP A 261 -23.81 -5.29 2.61
N TYR A 262 -22.88 -5.29 1.67
CA TYR A 262 -21.97 -6.43 1.45
C TYR A 262 -21.05 -6.68 2.66
N GLU A 263 -20.53 -5.63 3.30
CA GLU A 263 -19.75 -5.77 4.53
C GLU A 263 -20.60 -6.32 5.68
N ARG A 264 -21.88 -5.89 5.78
CA ARG A 264 -22.82 -6.45 6.75
C ARG A 264 -23.12 -7.93 6.46
N GLN A 265 -23.26 -8.33 5.19
CA GLN A 265 -23.41 -9.74 4.81
C GLN A 265 -22.16 -10.57 5.18
N ALA A 266 -20.97 -9.97 5.14
CA ALA A 266 -19.75 -10.59 5.63
C ALA A 266 -19.65 -10.58 7.18
N GLY A 267 -20.64 -10.01 7.87
CA GLY A 267 -20.78 -9.99 9.32
C GLY A 267 -20.11 -8.82 10.03
N PHE A 268 -19.75 -7.75 9.32
CA PHE A 268 -19.23 -6.52 9.92
C PHE A 268 -20.37 -5.56 10.28
N ASP A 269 -20.32 -4.98 11.49
CA ASP A 269 -21.14 -3.84 11.90
C ASP A 269 -20.39 -2.54 11.57
N MET A 270 -20.96 -1.73 10.69
CA MET A 270 -20.34 -0.51 10.18
C MET A 270 -20.57 0.65 11.15
N LEU A 271 -19.49 1.26 11.64
CA LEU A 271 -19.53 2.43 12.50
C LEU A 271 -19.28 3.70 11.68
N ARG A 272 -20.24 4.62 11.72
CA ARG A 272 -20.19 5.87 10.95
C ARG A 272 -20.35 7.06 11.88
N ASN A 273 -19.25 7.50 12.52
CA ASN A 273 -19.22 8.55 13.54
C ASN A 273 -20.05 8.17 14.80
N GLU A 274 -19.89 6.97 15.25
CA GLU A 274 -20.61 6.37 16.38
C GLU A 274 -19.70 5.41 17.16
N HIS A 275 -20.20 4.82 18.22
CA HIS A 275 -19.46 3.84 19.01
C HIS A 275 -20.28 2.59 19.31
N ARG A 276 -19.58 1.55 19.76
CA ARG A 276 -20.14 0.32 20.34
C ARG A 276 -19.50 0.09 21.71
N ILE A 277 -20.27 -0.48 22.58
CA ILE A 277 -19.85 -0.85 23.93
C ILE A 277 -19.66 -2.37 23.96
N ILE A 278 -18.48 -2.81 24.35
CA ILE A 278 -18.25 -4.21 24.69
C ILE A 278 -18.38 -4.33 26.19
N GLU A 279 -19.32 -5.17 26.63
CA GLU A 279 -19.57 -5.42 28.05
C GLU A 279 -19.03 -6.79 28.46
N LYS A 280 -18.29 -6.84 29.56
CA LYS A 280 -17.77 -8.06 30.14
C LYS A 280 -17.75 -7.97 31.68
N ASN A 281 -18.49 -8.85 32.32
CA ASN A 281 -18.61 -8.88 33.80
C ASN A 281 -18.99 -7.51 34.43
N GLY A 282 -19.85 -6.74 33.77
CA GLY A 282 -20.29 -5.41 34.22
C GLY A 282 -19.29 -4.28 33.94
N GLU A 283 -18.15 -4.57 33.35
CA GLU A 283 -17.16 -3.57 32.90
C GLU A 283 -17.28 -3.30 31.39
N GLN A 284 -16.89 -2.11 30.95
CA GLN A 284 -17.11 -1.65 29.57
C GLN A 284 -15.84 -1.20 28.88
N LEU A 285 -15.71 -1.56 27.60
CA LEU A 285 -14.71 -1.07 26.66
C LEU A 285 -15.43 -0.38 25.49
N TYR A 286 -15.01 0.82 25.14
CA TYR A 286 -15.65 1.61 24.08
C TYR A 286 -14.85 1.54 22.79
N ILE A 287 -15.49 1.07 21.72
CA ILE A 287 -14.95 1.03 20.36
C ILE A 287 -15.61 2.17 19.57
N LEU A 288 -14.84 3.18 19.24
CA LEU A 288 -15.27 4.33 18.45
C LEU A 288 -14.98 4.07 16.97
N GLY A 289 -15.88 4.47 16.09
CA GLY A 289 -15.65 4.42 14.65
C GLY A 289 -16.01 5.75 13.99
N VAL A 290 -15.09 6.31 13.23
CA VAL A 290 -15.35 7.51 12.43
C VAL A 290 -15.26 7.20 10.94
N GLU A 291 -16.04 7.92 10.14
CA GLU A 291 -15.90 7.91 8.69
C GLU A 291 -14.51 8.45 8.29
N ASN A 292 -14.10 8.27 7.03
CA ASN A 292 -12.78 8.72 6.62
C ASN A 292 -12.56 10.22 6.92
N TRP A 293 -11.42 10.51 7.49
CA TRP A 293 -10.88 11.85 7.64
C TRP A 293 -9.41 11.85 7.25
N GLY A 294 -9.07 12.50 6.14
CA GLY A 294 -7.71 12.62 5.66
C GLY A 294 -7.37 14.05 5.24
N LEU A 295 -6.08 14.36 5.08
CA LEU A 295 -5.67 15.65 4.51
C LEU A 295 -6.14 15.74 3.06
N LYS A 296 -6.56 16.93 2.62
CA LYS A 296 -7.00 17.15 1.24
C LYS A 296 -5.98 16.60 0.24
N PRO A 297 -6.41 15.92 -0.82
CA PRO A 297 -7.78 15.91 -1.38
C PRO A 297 -8.72 14.82 -0.83
N PHE A 298 -8.35 14.08 0.23
CA PHE A 298 -9.17 13.01 0.77
C PHE A 298 -10.43 13.53 1.49
N PRO A 299 -11.52 12.73 1.54
CA PRO A 299 -12.74 13.08 2.26
C PRO A 299 -12.49 13.36 3.76
N GLN A 300 -13.21 14.31 4.32
CA GLN A 300 -13.17 14.69 5.74
C GLN A 300 -14.56 14.55 6.35
N PHE A 301 -15.12 13.33 6.38
CA PHE A 301 -16.44 13.02 6.89
C PHE A 301 -16.41 12.54 8.37
N GLY A 302 -15.22 12.19 8.88
CA GLY A 302 -15.03 11.75 10.26
C GLY A 302 -15.36 12.86 11.26
N ARG A 303 -16.22 12.55 12.24
CA ARG A 303 -16.65 13.44 13.32
C ARG A 303 -16.42 12.74 14.66
N LEU A 304 -15.28 13.07 15.28
CA LEU A 304 -14.87 12.45 16.54
C LEU A 304 -15.83 12.77 17.69
N ASP A 305 -16.35 14.02 17.74
CA ASP A 305 -17.31 14.45 18.77
C ASP A 305 -18.60 13.63 18.73
N ASP A 306 -19.09 13.28 17.53
CA ASP A 306 -20.28 12.43 17.39
C ASP A 306 -20.01 11.02 17.92
N ALA A 307 -18.85 10.44 17.59
CA ALA A 307 -18.45 9.12 18.09
C ALA A 307 -18.25 9.08 19.62
N LEU A 308 -17.87 10.20 20.22
CA LEU A 308 -17.66 10.36 21.66
C LEU A 308 -18.95 10.68 22.44
N LYS A 309 -20.05 10.99 21.78
CA LYS A 309 -21.27 11.43 22.43
C LYS A 309 -21.81 10.38 23.39
N GLY A 310 -21.85 10.72 24.68
CA GLY A 310 -22.32 9.80 25.75
C GLY A 310 -21.26 8.83 26.29
N VAL A 311 -20.03 8.89 25.77
CA VAL A 311 -18.90 8.06 26.26
C VAL A 311 -18.34 8.69 27.56
N PRO A 312 -18.24 7.95 28.67
CA PRO A 312 -17.65 8.47 29.90
C PRO A 312 -16.17 8.87 29.69
N GLU A 313 -15.76 9.95 30.36
CA GLU A 313 -14.36 10.43 30.23
C GLU A 313 -13.35 9.39 30.72
N SER A 314 -13.65 8.71 31.83
CA SER A 314 -12.81 7.68 32.44
C SER A 314 -12.75 6.36 31.66
N ALA A 315 -13.62 6.15 30.65
CA ALA A 315 -13.69 4.91 29.92
C ALA A 315 -12.47 4.71 29.03
N VAL A 316 -12.02 3.46 28.87
CA VAL A 316 -11.03 3.09 27.86
C VAL A 316 -11.67 3.15 26.48
N LYS A 317 -11.03 3.89 25.57
CA LYS A 317 -11.54 4.18 24.22
C LYS A 317 -10.52 3.74 23.16
N ILE A 318 -10.98 2.91 22.23
CA ILE A 318 -10.22 2.52 21.04
C ILE A 318 -10.94 3.09 19.83
N LEU A 319 -10.26 3.89 19.03
CA LEU A 319 -10.80 4.56 17.84
C LEU A 319 -10.35 3.87 16.56
N MET A 320 -11.29 3.54 15.70
CA MET A 320 -11.05 3.16 14.32
C MET A 320 -11.14 4.40 13.44
N SER A 321 -10.05 4.73 12.75
CA SER A 321 -9.96 5.88 11.82
C SER A 321 -8.96 5.58 10.72
N HIS A 322 -9.43 5.50 9.49
CA HIS A 322 -8.66 4.96 8.37
C HIS A 322 -7.33 5.70 8.13
N ASP A 323 -7.38 7.02 7.90
CA ASP A 323 -6.19 7.82 7.58
C ASP A 323 -5.46 8.28 8.87
N PRO A 324 -4.16 7.96 9.03
CA PRO A 324 -3.40 8.32 10.22
C PRO A 324 -3.24 9.83 10.43
N THR A 325 -3.47 10.66 9.42
CA THR A 325 -3.42 12.12 9.58
C THR A 325 -4.54 12.65 10.48
N HIS A 326 -5.66 11.94 10.59
CA HIS A 326 -6.71 12.26 11.56
C HIS A 326 -6.18 12.28 13.00
N PHE A 327 -5.28 11.35 13.34
CA PHE A 327 -4.64 11.35 14.66
C PHE A 327 -3.86 12.64 14.89
N ASP A 328 -3.02 13.07 13.96
CA ASP A 328 -2.15 14.22 14.11
C ASP A 328 -2.90 15.56 14.15
N TYR A 329 -3.96 15.67 13.36
CA TYR A 329 -4.65 16.94 13.17
C TYR A 329 -5.87 17.13 14.10
N VAL A 330 -6.50 16.03 14.52
CA VAL A 330 -7.73 16.05 15.33
C VAL A 330 -7.54 15.29 16.64
N VAL A 331 -7.28 13.98 16.62
CA VAL A 331 -7.39 13.11 17.80
C VAL A 331 -6.42 13.51 18.91
N LYS A 332 -5.16 13.75 18.60
CA LYS A 332 -4.17 14.09 19.64
C LYS A 332 -4.45 15.43 20.32
N LYS A 333 -5.08 16.36 19.61
CA LYS A 333 -5.43 17.69 20.10
C LYS A 333 -6.79 17.73 20.83
N HIS A 334 -7.58 16.67 20.69
CA HIS A 334 -8.91 16.60 21.29
C HIS A 334 -8.79 16.45 22.82
N PRO A 335 -9.63 17.15 23.62
CA PRO A 335 -9.57 17.08 25.09
C PRO A 335 -9.87 15.67 25.63
N ALA A 336 -10.80 14.93 25.01
CA ALA A 336 -11.09 13.56 25.43
C ALA A 336 -9.86 12.64 25.20
N ASN A 337 -9.61 11.79 26.21
CA ASN A 337 -8.56 10.79 26.12
C ASN A 337 -9.00 9.61 25.24
N VAL A 338 -8.54 9.56 23.98
CA VAL A 338 -8.62 8.38 23.11
C VAL A 338 -7.33 7.58 23.30
N HIS A 339 -7.42 6.41 23.93
CA HIS A 339 -6.24 5.64 24.37
C HIS A 339 -5.44 5.07 23.19
N LEU A 340 -6.14 4.56 22.18
CA LEU A 340 -5.54 3.97 20.99
C LEU A 340 -6.34 4.34 19.74
N THR A 341 -5.68 4.86 18.73
CA THR A 341 -6.25 5.02 17.38
C THR A 341 -5.67 3.94 16.48
N LEU A 342 -6.54 3.25 15.75
CA LEU A 342 -6.19 2.23 14.75
C LEU A 342 -6.40 2.80 13.37
N SER A 343 -5.35 2.80 12.55
CA SER A 343 -5.37 3.32 11.18
C SER A 343 -4.75 2.34 10.18
N GLY A 344 -4.96 2.58 8.87
CA GLY A 344 -4.35 1.89 7.75
C GLY A 344 -3.83 2.87 6.71
N HIS A 345 -4.41 2.86 5.51
CA HIS A 345 -4.26 3.84 4.43
C HIS A 345 -2.90 3.89 3.72
N THR A 346 -1.80 3.77 4.44
CA THR A 346 -0.47 4.02 3.88
C THR A 346 0.09 2.86 3.06
N HIS A 347 -0.38 1.65 3.33
CA HIS A 347 0.15 0.37 2.82
C HIS A 347 1.67 0.17 3.04
N GLY A 348 2.35 1.10 3.73
CA GLY A 348 3.80 1.20 3.67
C GLY A 348 4.29 1.30 2.23
N MET A 349 3.47 1.88 1.32
CA MET A 349 3.69 1.94 -0.14
C MET A 349 3.94 0.56 -0.78
N GLN A 350 3.67 -0.55 -0.05
CA GLN A 350 3.89 -1.94 -0.51
C GLN A 350 5.34 -2.25 -0.91
N PHE A 351 6.23 -1.30 -0.72
CA PHE A 351 7.64 -1.38 -1.11
C PHE A 351 8.52 -0.73 -0.04
N GLY A 352 9.59 -1.44 0.36
CA GLY A 352 10.53 -0.90 1.34
C GLY A 352 11.36 -1.96 2.06
N LEU A 353 11.92 -1.57 3.17
CA LEU A 353 12.64 -2.43 4.11
C LEU A 353 11.91 -2.40 5.45
N ASP A 354 11.41 -3.56 5.88
CA ASP A 354 10.70 -3.72 7.15
C ASP A 354 11.37 -4.85 7.96
N LEU A 355 12.58 -4.55 8.42
CA LEU A 355 13.41 -5.41 9.24
C LEU A 355 13.33 -4.97 10.70
N LYS A 356 13.75 -5.84 11.63
CA LYS A 356 13.66 -5.59 13.07
C LYS A 356 14.23 -4.22 13.50
N ASN A 357 15.34 -3.80 12.89
CA ASN A 357 16.06 -2.58 13.27
C ASN A 357 16.13 -1.53 12.14
N ILE A 358 15.61 -1.82 10.96
CA ILE A 358 15.65 -0.93 9.80
C ILE A 358 14.26 -0.88 9.18
N LYS A 359 13.62 0.27 9.26
CA LYS A 359 12.34 0.53 8.62
C LYS A 359 12.48 1.69 7.66
N TRP A 360 12.23 1.42 6.42
CA TRP A 360 12.25 2.43 5.37
C TRP A 360 11.21 2.11 4.30
N SER A 361 10.45 3.09 3.93
CA SER A 361 9.57 3.08 2.77
C SER A 361 9.51 4.49 2.19
N PRO A 362 9.38 4.65 0.87
CA PRO A 362 9.19 5.97 0.27
C PRO A 362 7.98 6.73 0.85
N VAL A 363 6.98 6.01 1.35
CA VAL A 363 5.77 6.62 1.96
C VAL A 363 6.09 7.50 3.17
N GLN A 364 7.20 7.26 3.89
CA GLN A 364 7.59 8.03 5.07
C GLN A 364 7.78 9.52 4.81
N TYR A 365 8.09 9.90 3.57
CA TYR A 365 8.25 11.30 3.18
C TYR A 365 6.91 12.04 3.06
N LYS A 366 5.80 11.31 2.93
CA LYS A 366 4.45 11.87 2.93
C LYS A 366 3.71 11.58 4.24
N TYR A 367 3.87 10.37 4.77
CA TYR A 367 3.28 9.89 6.02
C TYR A 367 4.39 9.47 6.97
N PRO A 368 4.90 10.38 7.84
CA PRO A 368 5.97 10.05 8.79
C PRO A 368 5.58 8.91 9.74
N LYS A 369 4.29 8.81 10.08
CA LYS A 369 3.68 7.70 10.82
C LYS A 369 3.02 6.73 9.83
N TRP A 370 3.79 5.80 9.27
CA TRP A 370 3.33 4.93 8.20
C TRP A 370 3.13 3.46 8.60
N ALA A 371 3.66 3.03 9.73
CA ALA A 371 3.55 1.64 10.18
C ALA A 371 3.94 1.49 11.66
N ASP A 372 3.29 0.55 12.37
CA ASP A 372 3.48 0.22 13.78
C ASP A 372 2.92 1.28 14.77
N LEU A 373 3.37 1.17 16.02
CA LEU A 373 2.89 1.95 17.15
C LEU A 373 3.66 3.27 17.30
N TYR A 374 2.92 4.35 17.46
CA TYR A 374 3.42 5.68 17.80
C TYR A 374 2.72 6.18 19.05
N GLU A 375 3.43 6.98 19.84
CA GLU A 375 2.87 7.66 21.00
C GLU A 375 3.11 9.17 20.89
N SER A 376 2.10 9.96 21.19
CA SER A 376 2.18 11.42 21.21
C SER A 376 1.13 11.97 22.16
N GLU A 377 1.55 12.84 23.09
CA GLU A 377 0.71 13.53 24.05
C GLU A 377 -0.15 12.54 24.90
N GLY A 378 0.45 11.40 25.27
CA GLY A 378 -0.22 10.36 26.07
C GLY A 378 -1.28 9.54 25.32
N LYS A 379 -1.41 9.74 24.00
CA LYS A 379 -2.31 8.99 23.13
C LYS A 379 -1.51 8.13 22.15
N MET A 380 -2.03 6.96 21.79
CA MET A 380 -1.36 6.02 20.91
C MET A 380 -2.05 5.94 19.56
N LEU A 381 -1.23 5.80 18.52
CA LEU A 381 -1.65 5.50 17.15
C LEU A 381 -0.95 4.22 16.68
N TYR A 382 -1.70 3.28 16.17
CA TYR A 382 -1.15 2.15 15.41
C TYR A 382 -1.54 2.27 13.94
N VAL A 383 -0.56 2.16 13.05
CA VAL A 383 -0.78 2.18 11.60
C VAL A 383 -0.49 0.80 11.04
N ASN A 384 -1.54 0.13 10.54
CA ASN A 384 -1.46 -1.17 9.89
C ASN A 384 -0.97 -1.01 8.46
N ARG A 385 -0.14 -1.95 7.97
CA ARG A 385 0.43 -1.92 6.61
C ARG A 385 -0.53 -2.39 5.52
N GLY A 386 -1.78 -2.69 5.87
CA GLY A 386 -2.80 -3.17 4.97
C GLY A 386 -2.73 -4.68 4.71
N PHE A 387 -3.90 -5.25 4.49
CA PHE A 387 -4.11 -6.66 4.18
C PHE A 387 -3.91 -6.97 2.69
N GLY A 388 -4.33 -6.07 1.83
CA GLY A 388 -4.31 -6.24 0.38
C GLY A 388 -3.24 -5.43 -0.34
N VAL A 389 -3.53 -5.07 -1.59
CA VAL A 389 -2.64 -4.31 -2.47
C VAL A 389 -3.43 -3.31 -3.31
N LEU A 390 -2.83 -2.16 -3.59
CA LEU A 390 -3.41 -1.09 -4.40
C LEU A 390 -2.40 -0.58 -5.43
N GLY A 391 -2.84 -0.30 -6.64
CA GLY A 391 -1.98 0.20 -7.72
C GLY A 391 -1.01 -0.87 -8.22
N TYR A 392 0.17 -0.98 -7.62
CA TYR A 392 1.06 -2.14 -7.85
C TYR A 392 0.46 -3.38 -7.19
N PRO A 393 0.12 -4.45 -7.96
CA PRO A 393 -0.58 -5.61 -7.40
C PRO A 393 0.36 -6.60 -6.70
N GLY A 394 1.28 -6.08 -5.89
CA GLY A 394 2.31 -6.87 -5.21
C GLY A 394 2.87 -6.18 -3.98
N ARG A 395 3.72 -6.91 -3.24
CA ARG A 395 4.40 -6.39 -2.05
C ARG A 395 5.86 -6.82 -2.04
N VAL A 396 6.76 -5.85 -1.86
CA VAL A 396 8.22 -6.07 -1.82
C VAL A 396 8.77 -5.47 -0.53
N GLY A 397 9.24 -6.32 0.38
CA GLY A 397 9.84 -5.94 1.66
C GLY A 397 8.84 -5.49 2.74
N VAL A 398 7.70 -4.89 2.37
CA VAL A 398 6.59 -4.55 3.25
C VAL A 398 5.43 -5.51 3.00
N LEU A 399 5.35 -6.58 3.79
CA LEU A 399 4.37 -7.66 3.61
C LEU A 399 2.99 -7.29 4.15
N PRO A 400 1.91 -7.98 3.68
CA PRO A 400 0.57 -7.78 4.20
C PRO A 400 0.49 -8.08 5.69
N GLU A 401 -0.36 -7.37 6.41
CA GLU A 401 -0.39 -7.37 7.86
C GLU A 401 -1.76 -7.75 8.43
N ILE A 402 -1.71 -8.62 9.44
CA ILE A 402 -2.78 -8.89 10.40
C ILE A 402 -2.20 -8.49 11.77
N THR A 403 -2.82 -7.53 12.48
CA THR A 403 -2.30 -7.12 13.79
C THR A 403 -3.14 -7.74 14.90
N LEU A 404 -2.50 -8.42 15.83
CA LEU A 404 -3.11 -8.91 17.07
C LEU A 404 -2.71 -7.99 18.22
N PHE A 405 -3.65 -7.29 18.82
CA PHE A 405 -3.48 -6.60 20.08
C PHE A 405 -3.92 -7.49 21.24
N GLU A 406 -3.10 -7.55 22.28
CA GLU A 406 -3.45 -8.15 23.56
C GLU A 406 -3.47 -7.05 24.63
N LEU A 407 -4.63 -6.81 25.21
CA LEU A 407 -4.80 -5.79 26.25
C LEU A 407 -4.24 -6.31 27.58
N ALA A 408 -3.43 -5.49 28.29
CA ALA A 408 -2.72 -5.90 29.49
C ALA A 408 -2.75 -4.85 30.60
#